data_a5f036fdd03ff5e8b5effe2ed0cf3475
#
_entry.id   a5f036fdd03ff5e8b5effe2ed0cf3475
#
_cell.length_a   1.000
_cell.length_b   1.000
_cell.length_c   1.000
_cell.angle_alpha   90.00
_cell.angle_beta   90.00
_cell.angle_gamma   90.00
#
_symmetry.space_group_name_H-M   'P 1'
#
loop_
_entity.id
_entity.type
_entity.pdbx_description
1 polymer ?
#
loop_
_entity_poly.entity_id
_entity_poly.type
_entity_poly.pdbx_seq_one_letter_code
_entity_poly.pdbx_strand_id
1 'polypeptide(L)'
;MTCICSGQSVSRTTAEKVAHAAGMPLSKAFTEQRKDGGKLNGNTVQHYHRMLSSVFTKAVQWGIVQDDPTKRAESPKGDAVAVSYLEEEAVARLLAALHDAPPQYSAIVQLGLFTGMRRGEICGLRWSDIDFDAATISVNRTMEYIPHEGLIFTAPKTRASNRTFKVGSNCLDMLREYQLYQKSERLRVGSAWARTVRVENGKTVQNDLLFTRWDGTPLDLNKVTTWFPRFLRAHDLPAVTVHSLRHTYASLMIASHVPIVTVAGRLGHAQTSTTTDIYAGFIKTADAAASDVMEGVFDRIKEKSHA
;
A
#
# COMPACT_ATOMS: atom_id res chain seq x y z
N MET A 1 7.00 27.06 -11.31
CA MET A 1 7.40 27.93 -12.45
C MET A 1 7.85 27.07 -13.61
N THR A 2 7.53 27.43 -14.83
CA THR A 2 7.91 26.65 -16.02
C THR A 2 8.96 27.43 -16.80
N CYS A 3 10.04 26.74 -17.20
CA CYS A 3 11.07 27.36 -18.07
C CYS A 3 10.49 27.59 -19.48
N ILE A 4 10.63 28.81 -19.99
CA ILE A 4 10.07 29.22 -21.28
C ILE A 4 10.67 28.41 -22.44
N CYS A 5 11.93 27.93 -22.29
CA CYS A 5 12.64 27.21 -23.36
C CYS A 5 12.44 25.69 -23.34
N SER A 6 12.13 25.07 -22.21
CA SER A 6 12.08 23.60 -22.08
C SER A 6 10.73 23.04 -21.66
N GLY A 7 9.77 23.90 -21.29
CA GLY A 7 8.44 23.46 -20.83
C GLY A 7 8.45 22.66 -19.50
N GLN A 8 9.60 22.51 -18.84
CA GLN A 8 9.71 21.78 -17.57
C GLN A 8 9.35 22.67 -16.39
N SER A 9 8.52 22.14 -15.49
CA SER A 9 8.15 22.81 -14.25
C SER A 9 9.23 22.62 -13.17
N VAL A 10 9.63 23.74 -12.53
CA VAL A 10 10.58 23.74 -11.43
C VAL A 10 10.01 24.48 -10.22
N SER A 11 10.54 24.22 -9.03
CA SER A 11 10.14 24.96 -7.84
C SER A 11 10.55 26.44 -7.94
N ARG A 12 9.82 27.32 -7.22
CA ARG A 12 10.15 28.76 -7.20
C ARG A 12 11.59 29.01 -6.75
N THR A 13 12.02 28.32 -5.69
CA THR A 13 13.38 28.41 -5.15
C THR A 13 14.46 27.98 -6.17
N THR A 14 14.17 26.93 -6.96
CA THR A 14 15.07 26.50 -8.04
C THR A 14 15.10 27.51 -9.16
N ALA A 15 13.93 28.05 -9.56
CA ALA A 15 13.83 29.07 -10.58
C ALA A 15 14.58 30.36 -10.21
N GLU A 16 14.48 30.77 -8.96
CA GLU A 16 15.22 31.97 -8.43
C GLU A 16 16.74 31.76 -8.50
N LYS A 17 17.24 30.59 -8.08
CA LYS A 17 18.66 30.24 -8.15
C LYS A 17 19.18 30.23 -9.59
N VAL A 18 18.42 29.65 -10.52
CA VAL A 18 18.78 29.59 -11.94
C VAL A 18 18.76 30.98 -12.57
N ALA A 19 17.73 31.78 -12.31
CA ALA A 19 17.62 33.15 -12.83
C ALA A 19 18.78 34.04 -12.30
N HIS A 20 19.12 33.94 -11.04
CA HIS A 20 20.25 34.63 -10.42
C HIS A 20 21.57 34.20 -11.06
N ALA A 21 21.81 32.90 -11.23
CA ALA A 21 23.02 32.37 -11.86
C ALA A 21 23.17 32.81 -13.34
N ALA A 22 22.03 32.95 -14.03
CA ALA A 22 21.97 33.42 -15.43
C ALA A 22 22.02 34.93 -15.57
N GLY A 23 22.05 35.71 -14.49
CA GLY A 23 22.02 37.18 -14.50
C GLY A 23 20.72 37.77 -15.13
N MET A 24 19.61 37.02 -15.08
CA MET A 24 18.35 37.38 -15.70
C MET A 24 17.24 37.59 -14.65
N PRO A 25 16.32 38.53 -14.90
CA PRO A 25 15.13 38.66 -14.06
C PRO A 25 14.29 37.38 -14.12
N LEU A 26 13.77 36.93 -12.97
CA LEU A 26 12.96 35.70 -12.84
C LEU A 26 11.79 35.70 -13.87
N SER A 27 11.12 36.82 -14.06
CA SER A 27 10.00 36.98 -15.00
C SER A 27 10.37 36.83 -16.47
N LYS A 28 11.64 36.99 -16.84
CA LYS A 28 12.13 36.75 -18.20
C LYS A 28 12.55 35.29 -18.43
N ALA A 29 13.01 34.63 -17.39
CA ALA A 29 13.49 33.25 -17.48
C ALA A 29 12.38 32.21 -17.23
N PHE A 30 11.37 32.55 -16.41
CA PHE A 30 10.31 31.64 -16.02
C PHE A 30 8.95 32.30 -16.01
N THR A 31 7.96 31.57 -16.51
CA THR A 31 6.55 31.95 -16.38
C THR A 31 6.01 31.35 -15.07
N GLU A 32 5.40 32.18 -14.23
CA GLU A 32 4.70 31.68 -13.06
C GLU A 32 3.44 30.96 -13.51
N GLN A 33 3.48 29.62 -13.53
CA GLN A 33 2.24 28.86 -13.54
C GLN A 33 1.61 29.04 -12.15
N ARG A 34 0.67 29.98 -12.02
CA ARG A 34 -0.35 29.86 -10.97
C ARG A 34 -1.00 28.52 -11.26
N LYS A 35 -0.81 27.53 -10.37
CA LYS A 35 -1.82 26.51 -10.21
C LYS A 35 -3.06 27.31 -9.82
N ASP A 36 -3.94 27.57 -10.75
CA ASP A 36 -5.29 27.97 -10.43
C ASP A 36 -5.68 26.99 -9.34
N GLY A 37 -6.02 27.51 -8.15
CA GLY A 37 -6.29 26.67 -7.02
C GLY A 37 -7.45 25.77 -7.34
N GLY A 38 -7.17 24.67 -8.03
CA GLY A 38 -8.14 23.69 -8.44
C GLY A 38 -8.94 23.34 -7.20
N LYS A 39 -10.25 23.32 -7.30
CA LYS A 39 -11.13 22.94 -6.19
C LYS A 39 -10.55 21.68 -5.57
N LEU A 40 -10.32 21.72 -4.25
CA LEU A 40 -9.88 20.53 -3.53
C LEU A 40 -10.91 19.41 -3.77
N ASN A 41 -10.43 18.20 -3.97
CA ASN A 41 -11.28 17.02 -4.03
C ASN A 41 -12.11 16.92 -2.75
N GLY A 42 -13.37 16.53 -2.85
CA GLY A 42 -14.31 16.44 -1.74
C GLY A 42 -13.76 15.62 -0.56
N ASN A 43 -13.05 14.52 -0.83
CA ASN A 43 -12.40 13.72 0.20
C ASN A 43 -11.29 14.49 0.95
N THR A 44 -10.55 15.34 0.25
CA THR A 44 -9.52 16.20 0.88
C THR A 44 -10.18 17.24 1.79
N VAL A 45 -11.26 17.86 1.34
CA VAL A 45 -12.03 18.82 2.17
C VAL A 45 -12.62 18.13 3.39
N GLN A 46 -13.19 16.93 3.21
CA GLN A 46 -13.71 16.13 4.32
C GLN A 46 -12.60 15.76 5.33
N HIS A 47 -11.38 15.47 4.84
CA HIS A 47 -10.23 15.20 5.71
C HIS A 47 -9.87 16.43 6.56
N TYR A 48 -9.81 17.62 5.97
CA TYR A 48 -9.60 18.85 6.73
C TYR A 48 -10.71 19.13 7.73
N HIS A 49 -11.96 18.90 7.36
CA HIS A 49 -13.10 19.04 8.28
C HIS A 49 -12.94 18.11 9.49
N ARG A 50 -12.61 16.83 9.28
CA ARG A 50 -12.38 15.86 10.37
C ARG A 50 -11.20 16.27 11.26
N MET A 51 -10.11 16.79 10.68
CA MET A 51 -8.97 17.27 11.43
C MET A 51 -9.35 18.45 12.33
N LEU A 52 -10.05 19.45 11.78
CA LEU A 52 -10.53 20.60 12.55
C LEU A 52 -11.50 20.17 13.65
N SER A 53 -12.44 19.28 13.36
CA SER A 53 -13.35 18.74 14.36
C SER A 53 -12.61 18.04 15.51
N SER A 54 -11.57 17.30 15.20
CA SER A 54 -10.73 16.68 16.23
C SER A 54 -10.02 17.72 17.11
N VAL A 55 -9.51 18.79 16.52
CA VAL A 55 -8.88 19.92 17.25
C VAL A 55 -9.86 20.62 18.16
N PHE A 56 -11.05 20.99 17.63
CA PHE A 56 -12.07 21.69 18.42
C PHE A 56 -12.66 20.81 19.52
N THR A 57 -12.86 19.52 19.27
CA THR A 57 -13.28 18.57 20.31
C THR A 57 -12.29 18.57 21.49
N LYS A 58 -10.98 18.61 21.21
CA LYS A 58 -9.95 18.72 22.25
C LYS A 58 -9.94 20.08 22.94
N ALA A 59 -10.12 21.16 22.18
CA ALA A 59 -10.19 22.52 22.74
C ALA A 59 -11.37 22.69 23.70
N VAL A 60 -12.53 22.09 23.41
CA VAL A 60 -13.69 22.05 24.32
C VAL A 60 -13.35 21.24 25.58
N GLN A 61 -12.73 20.04 25.43
CA GLN A 61 -12.31 19.23 26.58
C GLN A 61 -11.33 19.95 27.51
N TRP A 62 -10.49 20.81 26.95
CA TRP A 62 -9.52 21.60 27.72
C TRP A 62 -10.09 22.93 28.23
N GLY A 63 -11.36 23.23 27.94
CA GLY A 63 -12.01 24.49 28.37
C GLY A 63 -11.52 25.74 27.63
N ILE A 64 -10.82 25.58 26.50
CA ILE A 64 -10.28 26.70 25.70
C ILE A 64 -11.42 27.37 24.92
N VAL A 65 -12.39 26.62 24.46
CA VAL A 65 -13.61 27.08 23.78
C VAL A 65 -14.83 26.43 24.41
N GLN A 66 -15.98 27.09 24.35
CA GLN A 66 -17.20 26.59 24.98
C GLN A 66 -17.87 25.51 24.16
N ASP A 67 -17.82 25.60 22.82
CA ASP A 67 -18.43 24.65 21.91
C ASP A 67 -17.56 24.40 20.66
N ASP A 68 -17.89 23.35 19.94
CA ASP A 68 -17.21 22.94 18.72
C ASP A 68 -17.93 23.53 17.48
N PRO A 69 -17.37 24.57 16.84
CA PRO A 69 -18.02 25.22 15.70
C PRO A 69 -18.14 24.30 14.47
N THR A 70 -17.34 23.24 14.39
CA THR A 70 -17.40 22.31 13.25
C THR A 70 -18.66 21.46 13.24
N LYS A 71 -19.34 21.32 14.39
CA LYS A 71 -20.64 20.63 14.49
C LYS A 71 -21.79 21.41 13.84
N ARG A 72 -21.62 22.73 13.67
CA ARG A 72 -22.58 23.59 12.98
C ARG A 72 -22.36 23.67 11.48
N ALA A 73 -21.17 23.24 11.01
CA ALA A 73 -20.86 23.20 9.58
C ALA A 73 -21.29 21.85 8.99
N GLU A 74 -21.96 21.89 7.84
CA GLU A 74 -22.23 20.66 7.10
C GLU A 74 -20.92 19.99 6.70
N SER A 75 -20.79 18.70 7.02
CA SER A 75 -19.63 17.92 6.59
C SER A 75 -19.64 17.80 5.07
N PRO A 76 -18.55 18.20 4.38
CA PRO A 76 -18.47 18.03 2.94
C PRO A 76 -18.71 16.58 2.53
N LYS A 77 -19.48 16.36 1.46
CA LYS A 77 -19.63 15.02 0.88
C LYS A 77 -18.31 14.64 0.22
N GLY A 78 -17.79 13.49 0.59
CA GLY A 78 -16.65 12.90 -0.11
C GLY A 78 -17.06 12.39 -1.50
N ASP A 79 -16.14 12.46 -2.43
CA ASP A 79 -16.35 11.84 -3.74
C ASP A 79 -16.26 10.32 -3.59
N ALA A 80 -17.18 9.60 -4.21
CA ALA A 80 -17.10 8.14 -4.29
C ALA A 80 -15.90 7.76 -5.17
N VAL A 81 -14.89 7.16 -4.56
CA VAL A 81 -13.73 6.65 -5.31
C VAL A 81 -13.97 5.17 -5.57
N ALA A 82 -14.09 4.81 -6.85
CA ALA A 82 -14.13 3.41 -7.23
C ALA A 82 -12.83 2.71 -6.79
N VAL A 83 -12.98 1.55 -6.16
CA VAL A 83 -11.83 0.75 -5.75
C VAL A 83 -11.15 0.19 -6.99
N SER A 84 -9.90 0.60 -7.23
CA SER A 84 -9.10 0.09 -8.34
C SER A 84 -8.46 -1.24 -7.94
N TYR A 85 -8.68 -2.28 -8.75
CA TYR A 85 -8.07 -3.61 -8.60
C TYR A 85 -7.79 -4.20 -9.99
N LEU A 86 -7.05 -5.28 -10.04
CA LEU A 86 -6.74 -6.03 -11.26
C LEU A 86 -7.63 -7.28 -11.32
N GLU A 87 -8.19 -7.54 -12.47
CA GLU A 87 -8.86 -8.82 -12.76
C GLU A 87 -7.83 -9.91 -13.03
N GLU A 88 -8.27 -11.18 -13.03
CA GLU A 88 -7.39 -12.36 -13.09
C GLU A 88 -6.45 -12.34 -14.30
N GLU A 89 -6.97 -11.99 -15.48
CA GLU A 89 -6.16 -11.86 -16.70
C GLU A 89 -5.08 -10.79 -16.59
N ALA A 90 -5.43 -9.65 -15.98
CA ALA A 90 -4.47 -8.57 -15.76
C ALA A 90 -3.41 -8.95 -14.71
N VAL A 91 -3.77 -9.74 -13.70
CA VAL A 91 -2.83 -10.32 -12.73
C VAL A 91 -1.88 -11.30 -13.43
N ALA A 92 -2.37 -12.17 -14.31
CA ALA A 92 -1.53 -13.08 -15.07
C ALA A 92 -0.53 -12.33 -15.96
N ARG A 93 -0.98 -11.29 -16.67
CA ARG A 93 -0.10 -10.42 -17.46
C ARG A 93 0.92 -9.68 -16.61
N LEU A 94 0.52 -9.19 -15.43
CA LEU A 94 1.44 -8.54 -14.49
C LEU A 94 2.51 -9.52 -14.00
N LEU A 95 2.13 -10.73 -13.58
CA LEU A 95 3.09 -11.75 -13.13
C LEU A 95 4.10 -12.12 -14.24
N ALA A 96 3.65 -12.25 -15.48
CA ALA A 96 4.53 -12.48 -16.63
C ALA A 96 5.49 -11.30 -16.83
N ALA A 97 4.99 -10.07 -16.81
CA ALA A 97 5.84 -8.87 -16.99
C ALA A 97 6.87 -8.69 -15.87
N LEU A 98 6.61 -9.19 -14.65
CA LEU A 98 7.54 -9.06 -13.52
C LEU A 98 8.88 -9.79 -13.72
N HIS A 99 9.02 -10.63 -14.75
CA HIS A 99 10.32 -11.18 -15.16
C HIS A 99 11.32 -10.10 -15.62
N ASP A 100 10.80 -9.00 -16.17
CA ASP A 100 11.62 -7.87 -16.62
C ASP A 100 11.89 -6.85 -15.49
N ALA A 101 11.32 -7.06 -14.31
CA ALA A 101 11.45 -6.16 -13.18
C ALA A 101 12.72 -6.46 -12.36
N PRO A 102 13.32 -5.44 -11.70
CA PRO A 102 14.34 -5.69 -10.71
C PRO A 102 13.82 -6.67 -9.63
N PRO A 103 14.62 -7.69 -9.26
CA PRO A 103 14.14 -8.80 -8.40
C PRO A 103 13.46 -8.35 -7.10
N GLN A 104 13.97 -7.29 -6.46
CA GLN A 104 13.36 -6.75 -5.24
C GLN A 104 11.97 -6.15 -5.47
N TYR A 105 11.74 -5.50 -6.62
CA TYR A 105 10.43 -4.90 -6.92
C TYR A 105 9.44 -5.97 -7.37
N SER A 106 9.93 -6.96 -8.14
CA SER A 106 9.16 -8.15 -8.48
C SER A 106 8.65 -8.86 -7.21
N ALA A 107 9.53 -9.15 -6.26
CA ALA A 107 9.18 -9.80 -5.01
C ALA A 107 8.19 -8.96 -4.15
N ILE A 108 8.34 -7.64 -4.09
CA ILE A 108 7.40 -6.76 -3.37
C ILE A 108 5.99 -6.82 -3.99
N VAL A 109 5.89 -6.75 -5.32
CA VAL A 109 4.60 -6.79 -6.04
C VAL A 109 3.95 -8.16 -5.88
N GLN A 110 4.73 -9.24 -6.05
CA GLN A 110 4.21 -10.60 -5.84
C GLN A 110 3.74 -10.84 -4.41
N LEU A 111 4.49 -10.40 -3.38
CA LEU A 111 4.02 -10.45 -1.99
C LEU A 111 2.71 -9.68 -1.79
N GLY A 112 2.58 -8.50 -2.41
CA GLY A 112 1.34 -7.73 -2.38
C GLY A 112 0.15 -8.53 -2.94
N LEU A 113 0.34 -9.23 -4.06
CA LEU A 113 -0.66 -10.08 -4.71
C LEU A 113 -0.96 -11.36 -3.91
N PHE A 114 0.06 -12.02 -3.36
CA PHE A 114 -0.12 -13.30 -2.65
C PHE A 114 -0.67 -13.15 -1.22
N THR A 115 -0.50 -11.98 -0.60
CA THR A 115 -0.78 -11.81 0.83
C THR A 115 -1.76 -10.69 1.16
N GLY A 116 -1.95 -9.73 0.27
CA GLY A 116 -2.73 -8.54 0.53
C GLY A 116 -2.15 -7.63 1.62
N MET A 117 -0.88 -7.77 1.98
CA MET A 117 -0.20 -6.94 2.98
C MET A 117 -0.13 -5.48 2.55
N ARG A 118 -0.10 -4.58 3.53
CA ARG A 118 0.16 -3.16 3.26
C ARG A 118 1.60 -2.95 2.82
N ARG A 119 1.86 -1.96 1.97
CA ARG A 119 3.21 -1.63 1.50
C ARG A 119 4.23 -1.50 2.65
N GLY A 120 3.86 -0.80 3.71
CA GLY A 120 4.74 -0.64 4.88
C GLY A 120 4.99 -1.95 5.64
N GLU A 121 4.00 -2.85 5.69
CA GLU A 121 4.15 -4.19 6.26
C GLU A 121 5.13 -5.02 5.42
N ILE A 122 4.97 -5.03 4.09
CA ILE A 122 5.87 -5.74 3.16
C ILE A 122 7.30 -5.24 3.30
N CYS A 123 7.51 -3.92 3.21
CA CYS A 123 8.86 -3.34 3.30
C CYS A 123 9.47 -3.46 4.71
N GLY A 124 8.66 -3.67 5.74
CA GLY A 124 9.09 -3.89 7.12
C GLY A 124 9.43 -5.34 7.48
N LEU A 125 9.20 -6.29 6.55
CA LEU A 125 9.47 -7.71 6.79
C LEU A 125 10.95 -7.98 7.01
N ARG A 126 11.19 -8.99 7.87
CA ARG A 126 12.51 -9.61 8.09
C ARG A 126 12.47 -11.06 7.67
N TRP A 127 13.61 -11.65 7.38
CA TRP A 127 13.70 -13.08 7.09
C TRP A 127 13.22 -13.93 8.27
N SER A 128 13.47 -13.47 9.50
CA SER A 128 12.97 -14.11 10.73
C SER A 128 11.44 -14.07 10.90
N ASP A 129 10.71 -13.29 10.10
CA ASP A 129 9.23 -13.29 10.10
C ASP A 129 8.65 -14.38 9.19
N ILE A 130 9.48 -15.09 8.43
CA ILE A 130 9.08 -16.13 7.48
C ILE A 130 9.51 -17.49 8.05
N ASP A 131 8.52 -18.32 8.31
CA ASP A 131 8.73 -19.72 8.63
C ASP A 131 8.48 -20.56 7.38
N PHE A 132 9.56 -21.04 6.75
CA PHE A 132 9.50 -21.82 5.53
C PHE A 132 8.98 -23.25 5.75
N ASP A 133 9.12 -23.79 6.97
CA ASP A 133 8.67 -25.15 7.32
C ASP A 133 7.18 -25.14 7.66
N ALA A 134 6.72 -24.18 8.47
CA ALA A 134 5.31 -23.98 8.77
C ALA A 134 4.53 -23.31 7.64
N ALA A 135 5.22 -22.83 6.60
CA ALA A 135 4.66 -22.05 5.49
C ALA A 135 3.89 -20.81 5.97
N THR A 136 4.47 -20.02 6.88
CA THR A 136 3.80 -18.86 7.46
C THR A 136 4.61 -17.57 7.35
N ILE A 137 3.89 -16.45 7.32
CA ILE A 137 4.45 -15.10 7.43
C ILE A 137 3.83 -14.42 8.63
N SER A 138 4.67 -13.81 9.47
CA SER A 138 4.28 -13.04 10.66
C SER A 138 4.42 -11.55 10.41
N VAL A 139 3.32 -10.81 10.47
CA VAL A 139 3.30 -9.34 10.34
C VAL A 139 3.22 -8.75 11.73
N ASN A 140 4.32 -8.22 12.22
CA ASN A 140 4.45 -7.68 13.59
C ASN A 140 5.05 -6.26 13.62
N ARG A 141 5.29 -5.65 12.45
CA ARG A 141 5.77 -4.27 12.29
C ARG A 141 5.34 -3.66 10.96
N THR A 142 5.45 -2.36 10.88
CA THR A 142 5.33 -1.62 9.62
C THR A 142 6.51 -0.66 9.48
N MET A 143 6.94 -0.40 8.27
CA MET A 143 7.91 0.62 7.95
C MET A 143 7.16 1.87 7.46
N GLU A 144 7.45 3.02 8.05
CA GLU A 144 6.86 4.31 7.72
C GLU A 144 7.98 5.33 7.47
N TYR A 145 7.70 6.33 6.64
CA TYR A 145 8.58 7.50 6.50
C TYR A 145 7.96 8.66 7.27
N ILE A 146 8.70 9.17 8.24
CA ILE A 146 8.31 10.38 8.98
C ILE A 146 9.22 11.52 8.55
N PRO A 147 8.68 12.69 8.12
CA PRO A 147 9.48 13.87 7.84
C PRO A 147 10.38 14.20 9.03
N HIS A 148 11.64 14.54 8.75
CA HIS A 148 12.71 14.86 9.72
C HIS A 148 13.27 13.68 10.52
N GLU A 149 12.56 12.54 10.61
CA GLU A 149 13.03 11.32 11.28
C GLU A 149 13.53 10.25 10.31
N GLY A 150 13.03 10.29 9.07
CA GLY A 150 13.37 9.33 8.03
C GLY A 150 12.52 8.06 8.08
N LEU A 151 13.13 6.93 7.70
CA LEU A 151 12.47 5.62 7.74
C LEU A 151 12.52 5.06 9.17
N ILE A 152 11.36 4.74 9.70
CA ILE A 152 11.21 4.15 11.02
C ILE A 152 10.41 2.84 10.94
N PHE A 153 10.66 1.95 11.89
CA PHE A 153 9.89 0.72 12.08
C PHE A 153 9.01 0.90 13.31
N THR A 154 7.70 0.80 13.13
CA THR A 154 6.72 0.94 14.20
C THR A 154 5.98 -0.38 14.43
N ALA A 155 5.57 -0.61 15.67
CA ALA A 155 4.63 -1.68 15.97
C ALA A 155 3.28 -1.40 15.29
N PRO A 156 2.51 -2.42 14.92
CA PRO A 156 1.18 -2.23 14.34
C PRO A 156 0.26 -1.46 15.27
N LYS A 157 -0.47 -0.48 14.72
CA LYS A 157 -1.37 0.40 15.50
C LYS A 157 -2.51 -0.32 16.20
N THR A 158 -2.89 -1.52 15.73
CA THR A 158 -3.97 -2.34 16.30
C THR A 158 -3.53 -3.77 16.49
N ARG A 159 -4.14 -4.45 17.47
CA ARG A 159 -3.90 -5.88 17.72
C ARG A 159 -4.22 -6.75 16.50
N ALA A 160 -5.24 -6.39 15.73
CA ALA A 160 -5.63 -7.09 14.50
C ALA A 160 -4.58 -6.98 13.38
N SER A 161 -3.73 -5.96 13.40
CA SER A 161 -2.64 -5.80 12.45
C SER A 161 -1.45 -6.71 12.74
N ASN A 162 -1.31 -7.18 14.00
CA ASN A 162 -0.32 -8.20 14.37
C ASN A 162 -0.94 -9.57 14.08
N ARG A 163 -0.45 -10.25 13.06
CA ARG A 163 -1.05 -11.50 12.57
C ARG A 163 0.00 -12.41 11.93
N THR A 164 -0.25 -13.71 12.06
CA THR A 164 0.49 -14.76 11.35
C THR A 164 -0.49 -15.53 10.46
N PHE A 165 -0.12 -15.79 9.22
CA PHE A 165 -0.98 -16.50 8.29
C PHE A 165 -0.17 -17.41 7.36
N LYS A 166 -0.80 -18.49 6.90
CA LYS A 166 -0.20 -19.42 5.94
C LYS A 166 -0.13 -18.80 4.54
N VAL A 167 0.90 -19.13 3.79
CA VAL A 167 1.10 -18.77 2.39
C VAL A 167 1.27 -20.02 1.53
N GLY A 168 0.96 -19.90 0.24
CA GLY A 168 1.10 -21.00 -0.72
C GLY A 168 2.56 -21.24 -1.14
N SER A 169 2.80 -22.38 -1.78
CA SER A 169 4.13 -22.79 -2.29
C SER A 169 4.72 -21.75 -3.24
N ASN A 170 3.94 -21.21 -4.18
CA ASN A 170 4.43 -20.19 -5.13
C ASN A 170 5.01 -18.95 -4.43
N CYS A 171 4.40 -18.54 -3.30
CA CYS A 171 4.92 -17.43 -2.51
C CYS A 171 6.26 -17.80 -1.83
N LEU A 172 6.38 -19.01 -1.30
CA LEU A 172 7.60 -19.49 -0.65
C LEU A 172 8.73 -19.68 -1.66
N ASP A 173 8.44 -20.20 -2.83
CA ASP A 173 9.44 -20.41 -3.89
C ASP A 173 9.99 -19.07 -4.39
N MET A 174 9.12 -18.10 -4.65
CA MET A 174 9.52 -16.73 -4.95
C MET A 174 10.41 -16.13 -3.85
N LEU A 175 10.06 -16.37 -2.57
CA LEU A 175 10.85 -15.87 -1.44
C LEU A 175 12.22 -16.56 -1.33
N ARG A 176 12.31 -17.87 -1.63
CA ARG A 176 13.60 -18.60 -1.69
C ARG A 176 14.50 -18.05 -2.80
N GLU A 177 13.95 -17.83 -3.98
CA GLU A 177 14.68 -17.25 -5.11
C GLU A 177 15.18 -15.83 -4.76
N TYR A 178 14.33 -15.02 -4.18
CA TYR A 178 14.71 -13.67 -3.76
C TYR A 178 15.75 -13.70 -2.64
N GLN A 179 15.70 -14.66 -1.72
CA GLN A 179 16.70 -14.83 -0.67
C GLN A 179 18.09 -15.15 -1.27
N LEU A 180 18.14 -16.03 -2.27
CA LEU A 180 19.38 -16.36 -2.97
C LEU A 180 19.93 -15.12 -3.68
N TYR A 181 19.09 -14.36 -4.38
CA TYR A 181 19.48 -13.10 -5.01
C TYR A 181 20.04 -12.11 -3.97
N GLN A 182 19.36 -11.87 -2.85
CA GLN A 182 19.84 -10.94 -1.83
C GLN A 182 21.17 -11.41 -1.20
N LYS A 183 21.33 -12.72 -0.97
CA LYS A 183 22.59 -13.28 -0.48
C LYS A 183 23.74 -13.03 -1.47
N SER A 184 23.52 -13.20 -2.77
CA SER A 184 24.53 -12.91 -3.80
C SER A 184 24.91 -11.44 -3.84
N GLU A 185 23.91 -10.52 -3.76
CA GLU A 185 24.16 -9.08 -3.69
C GLU A 185 24.96 -8.70 -2.44
N ARG A 186 24.62 -9.28 -1.30
CA ARG A 186 25.36 -9.04 -0.05
C ARG A 186 26.83 -9.49 -0.16
N LEU A 187 27.09 -10.62 -0.80
CA LEU A 187 28.46 -11.09 -1.06
C LEU A 187 29.19 -10.15 -2.00
N ARG A 188 28.54 -9.68 -3.06
CA ARG A 188 29.10 -8.76 -4.05
C ARG A 188 29.48 -7.42 -3.42
N VAL A 189 28.66 -6.89 -2.53
CA VAL A 189 28.86 -5.60 -1.85
C VAL A 189 29.89 -5.73 -0.71
N GLY A 190 29.98 -6.90 -0.10
CA GLY A 190 30.98 -7.21 0.94
C GLY A 190 30.85 -6.33 2.19
N SER A 191 31.96 -5.68 2.56
CA SER A 191 32.04 -4.86 3.79
C SER A 191 31.17 -3.60 3.77
N ALA A 192 30.76 -3.12 2.60
CA ALA A 192 29.87 -1.96 2.49
C ALA A 192 28.40 -2.30 2.80
N TRP A 193 28.06 -3.58 2.94
CA TRP A 193 26.71 -3.98 3.34
C TRP A 193 26.42 -3.59 4.79
N ALA A 194 25.32 -2.84 5.03
CA ALA A 194 24.88 -2.45 6.35
C ALA A 194 24.53 -3.67 7.21
N ARG A 195 25.36 -3.99 8.20
CA ARG A 195 25.18 -5.15 9.09
C ARG A 195 24.10 -4.92 10.14
N THR A 196 23.78 -3.68 10.40
CA THR A 196 22.79 -3.27 11.42
C THR A 196 21.85 -2.23 10.85
N VAL A 197 20.62 -2.19 11.39
CA VAL A 197 19.60 -1.19 11.07
C VAL A 197 19.06 -0.58 12.34
N ARG A 198 18.72 0.71 12.26
CA ARG A 198 18.07 1.43 13.34
C ARG A 198 16.57 1.08 13.34
N VAL A 199 16.04 0.74 14.51
CA VAL A 199 14.63 0.44 14.72
C VAL A 199 13.99 1.47 15.65
N GLU A 200 12.73 1.28 15.98
CA GLU A 200 11.97 2.07 16.92
C GLU A 200 12.76 2.35 18.21
N ASN A 201 12.61 3.54 18.78
CA ASN A 201 13.34 4.01 19.96
C ASN A 201 14.86 4.16 19.77
N GLY A 202 15.32 4.26 18.53
CA GLY A 202 16.73 4.48 18.23
C GLY A 202 17.65 3.28 18.47
N LYS A 203 17.11 2.13 18.87
CA LYS A 203 17.88 0.89 19.02
C LYS A 203 18.41 0.42 17.68
N THR A 204 19.61 -0.14 17.69
CA THR A 204 20.24 -0.76 16.53
C THR A 204 20.15 -2.29 16.69
N VAL A 205 19.68 -2.97 15.66
CA VAL A 205 19.57 -4.43 15.62
C VAL A 205 20.30 -4.98 14.42
N GLN A 206 20.60 -6.28 14.42
CA GLN A 206 21.17 -6.95 13.26
C GLN A 206 20.23 -6.80 12.06
N ASN A 207 20.81 -6.54 10.89
CA ASN A 207 20.07 -6.37 9.66
C ASN A 207 19.60 -7.73 9.13
N ASP A 208 18.29 -7.93 9.21
CA ASP A 208 17.58 -9.11 8.76
C ASP A 208 16.43 -8.75 7.81
N LEU A 209 16.47 -7.55 7.21
CA LEU A 209 15.41 -7.05 6.34
C LEU A 209 15.34 -7.83 5.05
N LEU A 210 14.11 -8.14 4.60
CA LEU A 210 13.88 -8.68 3.27
C LEU A 210 14.26 -7.66 2.21
N PHE A 211 13.74 -6.44 2.31
CA PHE A 211 13.86 -5.45 1.27
C PHE A 211 14.80 -4.33 1.69
N THR A 212 15.94 -4.29 1.00
CA THR A 212 17.02 -3.34 1.28
C THR A 212 17.40 -2.60 0.00
N ARG A 213 18.11 -1.51 0.16
CA ARG A 213 18.87 -0.90 -0.91
C ARG A 213 20.11 -1.77 -1.23
N TRP A 214 20.84 -1.40 -2.27
CA TRP A 214 22.04 -2.11 -2.73
C TRP A 214 23.12 -2.25 -1.63
N ASP A 215 23.14 -1.33 -0.67
CA ASP A 215 24.09 -1.27 0.46
C ASP A 215 23.54 -1.93 1.74
N GLY A 216 22.42 -2.62 1.67
CA GLY A 216 21.77 -3.24 2.83
C GLY A 216 20.95 -2.28 3.70
N THR A 217 20.94 -0.97 3.45
CA THR A 217 20.06 -0.04 4.18
C THR A 217 18.58 -0.23 3.81
N PRO A 218 17.63 0.18 4.67
CA PRO A 218 16.19 0.00 4.40
C PRO A 218 15.77 0.60 3.06
N LEU A 219 14.93 -0.10 2.33
CA LEU A 219 14.39 0.36 1.05
C LEU A 219 13.44 1.55 1.27
N ASP A 220 13.62 2.62 0.52
CA ASP A 220 12.70 3.76 0.53
C ASP A 220 11.35 3.35 -0.08
N LEU A 221 10.28 3.45 0.73
CA LEU A 221 8.90 3.16 0.34
C LEU A 221 8.43 3.91 -0.91
N ASN A 222 8.93 5.14 -1.11
CA ASN A 222 8.55 5.98 -2.24
C ASN A 222 9.14 5.47 -3.56
N LYS A 223 10.27 4.75 -3.51
CA LYS A 223 10.87 4.13 -4.71
C LYS A 223 9.92 3.14 -5.35
N VAL A 224 9.29 2.26 -4.56
CA VAL A 224 8.30 1.28 -5.05
C VAL A 224 7.08 2.00 -5.63
N THR A 225 6.56 3.01 -4.91
CA THR A 225 5.37 3.76 -5.33
C THR A 225 5.59 4.55 -6.62
N THR A 226 6.80 5.07 -6.85
CA THR A 226 7.14 5.79 -8.09
C THR A 226 7.50 4.87 -9.24
N TRP A 227 8.08 3.72 -8.97
CA TRP A 227 8.47 2.75 -9.98
C TRP A 227 7.26 2.01 -10.55
N PHE A 228 6.36 1.53 -9.71
CA PHE A 228 5.27 0.65 -10.12
C PHE A 228 4.34 1.23 -11.21
N PRO A 229 3.85 2.47 -11.13
CA PRO A 229 3.04 3.05 -12.21
C PRO A 229 3.79 3.21 -13.55
N ARG A 230 5.12 3.42 -13.49
CA ARG A 230 5.95 3.49 -14.70
C ARG A 230 6.10 2.11 -15.33
N PHE A 231 6.32 1.11 -14.50
CA PHE A 231 6.41 -0.28 -14.91
C PHE A 231 5.10 -0.75 -15.58
N LEU A 232 3.95 -0.50 -14.95
CA LEU A 232 2.64 -0.84 -15.52
C LEU A 232 2.44 -0.20 -16.89
N ARG A 233 2.78 1.08 -17.03
CA ARG A 233 2.66 1.79 -18.31
C ARG A 233 3.59 1.22 -19.39
N ALA A 234 4.80 0.83 -19.03
CA ALA A 234 5.76 0.25 -19.97
C ALA A 234 5.33 -1.11 -20.52
N HIS A 235 4.46 -1.82 -19.79
CA HIS A 235 3.94 -3.14 -20.18
C HIS A 235 2.45 -3.14 -20.57
N ASP A 236 1.87 -1.95 -20.86
CA ASP A 236 0.46 -1.79 -21.23
C ASP A 236 -0.52 -2.48 -20.26
N LEU A 237 -0.21 -2.37 -18.97
CA LEU A 237 -1.02 -2.90 -17.88
C LEU A 237 -1.95 -1.83 -17.31
N PRO A 238 -3.11 -2.20 -16.73
CA PRO A 238 -4.03 -1.27 -16.11
C PRO A 238 -3.35 -0.41 -15.03
N ALA A 239 -3.69 0.87 -15.00
CA ALA A 239 -3.12 1.82 -14.05
C ALA A 239 -3.67 1.59 -12.64
N VAL A 240 -2.89 0.95 -11.81
CA VAL A 240 -3.21 0.70 -10.39
C VAL A 240 -2.05 1.14 -9.49
N THR A 241 -2.30 1.25 -8.20
CA THR A 241 -1.30 1.58 -7.19
C THR A 241 -0.77 0.32 -6.48
N VAL A 242 0.35 0.43 -5.76
CA VAL A 242 0.83 -0.67 -4.89
C VAL A 242 -0.25 -1.05 -3.86
N HIS A 243 -1.05 -0.09 -3.39
CA HIS A 243 -2.17 -0.38 -2.47
C HIS A 243 -3.31 -1.15 -3.16
N SER A 244 -3.51 -0.94 -4.45
CA SER A 244 -4.51 -1.68 -5.23
C SER A 244 -4.20 -3.18 -5.34
N LEU A 245 -2.95 -3.61 -5.15
CA LEU A 245 -2.60 -5.04 -5.08
C LEU A 245 -3.32 -5.73 -3.90
N ARG A 246 -3.47 -5.02 -2.80
CA ARG A 246 -4.25 -5.49 -1.66
C ARG A 246 -5.74 -5.59 -1.98
N HIS A 247 -6.27 -4.65 -2.75
CA HIS A 247 -7.65 -4.73 -3.24
C HIS A 247 -7.82 -5.91 -4.21
N THR A 248 -6.85 -6.09 -5.11
CA THR A 248 -6.80 -7.24 -6.02
C THR A 248 -6.82 -8.57 -5.25
N TYR A 249 -5.94 -8.72 -4.25
CA TYR A 249 -5.94 -9.91 -3.40
C TYR A 249 -7.31 -10.18 -2.76
N ALA A 250 -7.92 -9.16 -2.17
CA ALA A 250 -9.20 -9.30 -1.51
C ALA A 250 -10.34 -9.64 -2.50
N SER A 251 -10.35 -8.99 -3.68
CA SER A 251 -11.35 -9.28 -4.72
C SER A 251 -11.24 -10.71 -5.23
N LEU A 252 -10.02 -11.20 -5.49
CA LEU A 252 -9.79 -12.58 -5.92
C LEU A 252 -10.19 -13.59 -4.84
N MET A 253 -9.90 -13.33 -3.56
CA MET A 253 -10.33 -14.21 -2.47
C MET A 253 -11.84 -14.27 -2.34
N ILE A 254 -12.54 -13.13 -2.47
CA ILE A 254 -14.00 -13.07 -2.41
C ILE A 254 -14.62 -13.76 -3.63
N ALA A 255 -14.08 -13.52 -4.83
CA ALA A 255 -14.51 -14.21 -6.05
C ALA A 255 -14.30 -15.73 -5.97
N SER A 256 -13.28 -16.19 -5.22
CA SER A 256 -13.04 -17.60 -4.91
C SER A 256 -13.88 -18.11 -3.73
N HIS A 257 -14.94 -17.41 -3.33
CA HIS A 257 -15.87 -17.78 -2.25
C HIS A 257 -15.24 -17.95 -0.87
N VAL A 258 -14.08 -17.33 -0.61
CA VAL A 258 -13.47 -17.33 0.73
C VAL A 258 -14.32 -16.45 1.66
N PRO A 259 -14.70 -16.95 2.86
CA PRO A 259 -15.51 -16.17 3.82
C PRO A 259 -14.91 -14.79 4.12
N ILE A 260 -15.73 -13.75 4.08
CA ILE A 260 -15.30 -12.36 4.20
C ILE A 260 -14.59 -12.06 5.53
N VAL A 261 -14.96 -12.79 6.59
CA VAL A 261 -14.28 -12.71 7.90
C VAL A 261 -12.84 -13.19 7.80
N THR A 262 -12.61 -14.27 7.04
CA THR A 262 -11.27 -14.80 6.77
C THR A 262 -10.45 -13.80 5.96
N VAL A 263 -11.04 -13.20 4.91
CA VAL A 263 -10.39 -12.15 4.11
C VAL A 263 -10.02 -10.96 4.99
N ALA A 264 -10.95 -10.45 5.81
CA ALA A 264 -10.73 -9.34 6.74
C ALA A 264 -9.60 -9.65 7.74
N GLY A 265 -9.58 -10.85 8.31
CA GLY A 265 -8.53 -11.31 9.22
C GLY A 265 -7.16 -11.36 8.56
N ARG A 266 -7.06 -11.91 7.34
CA ARG A 266 -5.81 -11.95 6.57
C ARG A 266 -5.30 -10.56 6.21
N LEU A 267 -6.22 -9.65 5.88
CA LEU A 267 -5.89 -8.25 5.62
C LEU A 267 -5.50 -7.48 6.89
N GLY A 268 -5.86 -7.96 8.09
CA GLY A 268 -5.65 -7.23 9.35
C GLY A 268 -6.54 -5.99 9.44
N HIS A 269 -7.81 -6.10 9.04
CA HIS A 269 -8.82 -5.10 9.30
C HIS A 269 -9.34 -5.27 10.72
N ALA A 270 -9.38 -4.17 11.49
CA ALA A 270 -9.90 -4.19 12.86
C ALA A 270 -11.41 -4.47 12.91
N GLN A 271 -12.12 -4.09 11.84
CA GLN A 271 -13.56 -4.30 11.67
C GLN A 271 -13.85 -4.95 10.32
N THR A 272 -14.69 -5.96 10.31
CA THR A 272 -15.12 -6.66 9.09
C THR A 272 -15.92 -5.74 8.16
N SER A 273 -16.66 -4.76 8.73
CA SER A 273 -17.39 -3.75 7.96
C SER A 273 -16.50 -3.01 6.96
N THR A 274 -15.24 -2.74 7.29
CA THR A 274 -14.29 -2.14 6.34
C THR A 274 -14.12 -2.99 5.07
N THR A 275 -14.10 -4.33 5.21
CA THR A 275 -14.03 -5.23 4.06
C THR A 275 -15.37 -5.28 3.32
N THR A 276 -16.47 -5.37 4.05
CA THR A 276 -17.81 -5.41 3.47
C THR A 276 -18.13 -4.14 2.68
N ASP A 277 -17.84 -2.97 3.23
CA ASP A 277 -18.13 -1.68 2.60
C ASP A 277 -17.31 -1.49 1.30
N ILE A 278 -16.02 -1.88 1.32
CA ILE A 278 -15.13 -1.78 0.16
C ILE A 278 -15.54 -2.75 -0.96
N TYR A 279 -15.97 -3.96 -0.61
CA TYR A 279 -16.23 -5.04 -1.57
C TYR A 279 -17.72 -5.39 -1.71
N ALA A 280 -18.63 -4.52 -1.28
CA ALA A 280 -20.08 -4.72 -1.35
C ALA A 280 -20.58 -5.07 -2.76
N GLY A 281 -19.95 -4.52 -3.81
CA GLY A 281 -20.27 -4.85 -5.21
C GLY A 281 -20.04 -6.32 -5.56
N PHE A 282 -18.95 -6.92 -5.05
CA PHE A 282 -18.62 -8.34 -5.26
C PHE A 282 -19.53 -9.27 -4.48
N ILE A 283 -20.00 -8.84 -3.31
CA ILE A 283 -20.90 -9.63 -2.46
C ILE A 283 -22.27 -9.76 -3.13
N LYS A 284 -22.75 -8.73 -3.82
CA LYS A 284 -24.01 -8.77 -4.56
C LYS A 284 -24.00 -9.74 -5.74
N THR A 285 -22.87 -9.89 -6.43
CA THR A 285 -22.74 -10.89 -7.50
C THR A 285 -22.68 -12.32 -6.95
N ALA A 286 -22.19 -12.52 -5.74
CA ALA A 286 -22.19 -13.81 -5.05
C ALA A 286 -23.61 -14.22 -4.56
N ASP A 287 -24.54 -13.29 -4.41
CA ASP A 287 -25.91 -13.57 -3.99
C ASP A 287 -26.70 -14.39 -5.03
N ALA A 288 -26.45 -14.16 -6.32
CA ALA A 288 -27.02 -14.97 -7.38
C ALA A 288 -26.54 -16.44 -7.31
N ALA A 289 -25.26 -16.66 -7.01
CA ALA A 289 -24.69 -17.99 -6.85
C ALA A 289 -25.19 -18.71 -5.56
N ALA A 290 -25.60 -17.96 -4.54
CA ALA A 290 -26.13 -18.53 -3.31
C ALA A 290 -27.45 -19.28 -3.51
N SER A 291 -28.29 -18.82 -4.44
CA SER A 291 -29.55 -19.51 -4.81
C SER A 291 -29.28 -20.87 -5.43
N ASP A 292 -28.32 -20.96 -6.36
CA ASP A 292 -27.94 -22.20 -7.02
C ASP A 292 -27.36 -23.22 -6.03
N VAL A 293 -26.55 -22.75 -5.06
CA VAL A 293 -25.98 -23.58 -3.98
C VAL A 293 -27.10 -24.17 -3.10
N MET A 294 -28.10 -23.36 -2.74
CA MET A 294 -29.22 -23.83 -1.90
C MET A 294 -30.08 -24.84 -2.66
N GLU A 295 -30.31 -24.62 -3.95
CA GLU A 295 -31.03 -25.59 -4.80
C GLU A 295 -30.29 -26.93 -4.82
N GLY A 296 -28.99 -26.96 -5.05
CA GLY A 296 -28.17 -28.17 -4.99
C GLY A 296 -28.09 -28.82 -3.60
N VAL A 297 -28.26 -28.07 -2.52
CA VAL A 297 -28.37 -28.62 -1.15
C VAL A 297 -29.71 -29.33 -0.98
N PHE A 298 -30.80 -28.70 -1.42
CA PHE A 298 -32.14 -29.33 -1.33
C PHE A 298 -32.26 -30.57 -2.20
N ASP A 299 -31.69 -30.61 -3.38
CA ASP A 299 -31.67 -31.80 -4.23
C ASP A 299 -30.95 -32.98 -3.58
N ARG A 300 -29.79 -32.73 -2.97
CA ARG A 300 -29.06 -33.75 -2.21
C ARG A 300 -29.81 -34.24 -0.97
N ILE A 301 -30.60 -33.39 -0.32
CA ILE A 301 -31.43 -33.77 0.82
C ILE A 301 -32.59 -34.63 0.36
N LYS A 302 -33.25 -34.31 -0.78
CA LYS A 302 -34.33 -35.10 -1.39
C LYS A 302 -33.85 -36.47 -1.81
N GLU A 303 -32.69 -36.58 -2.46
CA GLU A 303 -32.08 -37.85 -2.83
C GLU A 303 -31.85 -38.77 -1.61
N LYS A 304 -31.34 -38.19 -0.49
CA LYS A 304 -31.12 -38.96 0.76
C LYS A 304 -32.42 -39.34 1.47
N SER A 305 -33.53 -38.65 1.23
CA SER A 305 -34.83 -38.98 1.85
C SER A 305 -35.62 -40.01 1.08
N HIS A 306 -35.16 -40.40 -0.14
CA HIS A 306 -35.77 -41.43 -0.99
C HIS A 306 -34.92 -42.70 -1.10
N ALA A 307 -33.79 -42.77 -0.40
CA ALA A 307 -32.93 -43.94 -0.27
C ALA A 307 -33.11 -44.60 1.12
#